data_621bf5f5ccb298e8cfeae9a7d7c11180
#
_entry.id   621bf5f5ccb298e8cfeae9a7d7c11180
#
_cell.length_a   1.000
_cell.length_b   1.000
_cell.length_c   1.000
_cell.angle_alpha   90.00
_cell.angle_beta   90.00
_cell.angle_gamma   90.00
#
_symmetry.space_group_name_H-M   'P 1'
#
loop_
_entity.id
_entity.type
_entity.pdbx_description
1 polymer ?
#
loop_
_entity_poly.entity_id
_entity_poly.type
_entity_poly.pdbx_seq_one_letter_code
_entity_poly.pdbx_strand_id
1 'polypeptide(L)'
;MLGRLVLKITGWKVSGELPIEPRSVIIAAPHTSNWDFVFLIAATSALGVRIHWLGKDSLFNHPLGFIMHWLGGIPVNRSKRTRLVSQIAERFQTQASLHLVIPPAGTRAHTDRWRSGFYHIAQSANVPVIFGFLDYPKKLAGISQAMPLSGRLKEDMDRIRVFYADKVGKFPAMSSTIRLEEEFEAKSPSGQSKDPS
;
A
#
# COMPACT_ATOMS: atom_id res chain seq x y z
N MET A 1 16.75 6.71 15.23
CA MET A 1 16.64 6.62 16.71
C MET A 1 15.20 6.79 17.21
N LEU A 2 14.46 7.82 16.79
CA LEU A 2 13.10 8.10 17.30
C LEU A 2 12.10 6.94 17.07
N GLY A 3 12.06 6.35 15.89
CA GLY A 3 11.15 5.24 15.60
C GLY A 3 11.34 4.04 16.51
N ARG A 4 12.60 3.63 16.78
CA ARG A 4 12.91 2.55 17.74
C ARG A 4 12.46 2.87 19.16
N LEU A 5 12.56 4.14 19.58
CA LEU A 5 12.10 4.58 20.89
C LEU A 5 10.57 4.47 21.02
N VAL A 6 9.83 4.96 20.00
CA VAL A 6 8.36 4.85 19.95
C VAL A 6 7.93 3.39 20.06
N LEU A 7 8.53 2.50 19.28
CA LEU A 7 8.20 1.08 19.29
C LEU A 7 8.50 0.44 20.65
N LYS A 8 9.65 0.76 21.25
CA LYS A 8 10.03 0.25 22.58
C LYS A 8 9.05 0.67 23.68
N ILE A 9 8.69 1.97 23.72
CA ILE A 9 7.77 2.50 24.75
C ILE A 9 6.37 1.90 24.58
N THR A 10 5.92 1.66 23.34
CA THR A 10 4.59 1.11 23.06
C THR A 10 4.54 -0.42 23.05
N GLY A 11 5.70 -1.08 23.23
CA GLY A 11 5.84 -2.54 23.26
C GLY A 11 5.70 -3.20 21.88
N TRP A 12 5.88 -2.45 20.78
CA TRP A 12 5.84 -2.99 19.43
C TRP A 12 7.19 -3.60 19.02
N LYS A 13 7.10 -4.71 18.33
CA LYS A 13 8.23 -5.39 17.68
C LYS A 13 8.21 -5.13 16.18
N VAL A 14 9.37 -5.28 15.53
CA VAL A 14 9.50 -5.13 14.08
C VAL A 14 9.99 -6.44 13.49
N SER A 15 9.42 -6.81 12.35
CA SER A 15 9.75 -8.00 11.55
C SER A 15 10.03 -7.60 10.10
N GLY A 16 10.88 -8.36 9.44
CA GLY A 16 11.31 -8.12 8.06
C GLY A 16 12.68 -7.46 8.00
N GLU A 17 13.17 -7.33 6.79
CA GLU A 17 14.49 -6.82 6.46
C GLU A 17 14.39 -5.64 5.49
N LEU A 18 15.46 -4.88 5.35
CA LEU A 18 15.56 -3.84 4.34
C LEU A 18 15.38 -4.48 2.95
N PRO A 19 14.45 -3.97 2.12
CA PRO A 19 14.30 -4.48 0.76
C PRO A 19 15.60 -4.34 -0.03
N ILE A 20 15.97 -5.40 -0.74
CA ILE A 20 17.13 -5.39 -1.64
C ILE A 20 16.83 -4.51 -2.86
N GLU A 21 15.58 -4.57 -3.33
CA GLU A 21 15.12 -3.78 -4.45
C GLU A 21 15.04 -2.29 -4.05
N PRO A 22 15.68 -1.40 -4.82
CA PRO A 22 15.67 0.03 -4.49
C PRO A 22 14.31 0.68 -4.72
N ARG A 23 13.41 0.02 -5.44
CA ARG A 23 12.09 0.53 -5.81
C ARG A 23 11.02 -0.52 -5.60
N SER A 24 9.92 -0.16 -4.96
CA SER A 24 8.78 -1.05 -4.71
C SER A 24 7.50 -0.29 -4.39
N VAL A 25 6.37 -0.95 -4.61
CA VAL A 25 5.09 -0.54 -4.02
C VAL A 25 4.90 -1.33 -2.73
N ILE A 26 4.70 -0.65 -1.61
CA ILE A 26 4.41 -1.28 -0.32
C ILE A 26 2.91 -1.21 -0.06
N ILE A 27 2.23 -2.34 -0.02
CA ILE A 27 0.84 -2.43 0.43
C ILE A 27 0.82 -2.23 1.95
N ALA A 28 -0.03 -1.33 2.46
CA ALA A 28 -0.23 -1.16 3.90
C ALA A 28 -1.62 -1.66 4.30
N ALA A 29 -1.70 -2.84 4.89
CA ALA A 29 -2.95 -3.45 5.35
C ALA A 29 -2.71 -4.30 6.62
N PRO A 30 -3.77 -4.51 7.45
CA PRO A 30 -5.02 -3.76 7.47
C PRO A 30 -4.80 -2.27 7.78
N HIS A 31 -5.69 -1.39 7.25
CA HIS A 31 -5.63 0.05 7.53
C HIS A 31 -6.93 0.52 8.18
N THR A 32 -6.96 0.57 9.50
CA THR A 32 -8.18 0.76 10.29
C THR A 32 -8.10 1.92 11.30
N SER A 33 -6.94 2.59 11.40
CA SER A 33 -6.71 3.63 12.41
C SER A 33 -5.75 4.73 11.93
N ASN A 34 -5.84 5.92 12.52
CA ASN A 34 -4.82 6.96 12.35
C ASN A 34 -3.47 6.57 12.97
N TRP A 35 -3.49 5.72 14.00
CA TRP A 35 -2.28 5.21 14.63
C TRP A 35 -1.43 4.35 13.69
N ASP A 36 -2.05 3.80 12.64
CA ASP A 36 -1.33 3.00 11.65
C ASP A 36 -0.22 3.81 10.98
N PHE A 37 -0.45 5.11 10.74
CA PHE A 37 0.57 5.98 10.18
C PHE A 37 1.76 6.18 11.14
N VAL A 38 1.49 6.35 12.42
CA VAL A 38 2.55 6.53 13.45
C VAL A 38 3.42 5.28 13.53
N PHE A 39 2.79 4.10 13.62
CA PHE A 39 3.53 2.84 13.70
C PHE A 39 4.21 2.47 12.39
N LEU A 40 3.63 2.81 11.23
CA LEU A 40 4.27 2.66 9.93
C LEU A 40 5.59 3.44 9.87
N ILE A 41 5.55 4.74 10.18
CA ILE A 41 6.74 5.59 10.19
C ILE A 41 7.78 5.08 11.21
N ALA A 42 7.34 4.68 12.40
CA ALA A 42 8.22 4.16 13.42
C ALA A 42 8.90 2.85 12.99
N ALA A 43 8.14 1.91 12.41
CA ALA A 43 8.64 0.62 11.96
C ALA A 43 9.60 0.75 10.78
N THR A 44 9.22 1.52 9.75
CA THR A 44 10.08 1.73 8.57
C THR A 44 11.37 2.48 8.92
N SER A 45 11.29 3.46 9.83
CA SER A 45 12.49 4.12 10.39
C SER A 45 13.38 3.16 11.17
N ALA A 46 12.81 2.22 11.92
CA ALA A 46 13.57 1.21 12.67
C ALA A 46 14.26 0.20 11.75
N LEU A 47 13.62 -0.15 10.61
CA LEU A 47 14.17 -1.00 9.56
C LEU A 47 15.18 -0.27 8.64
N GLY A 48 15.28 1.06 8.73
CA GLY A 48 16.12 1.86 7.83
C GLY A 48 15.52 2.06 6.43
N VAL A 49 14.23 1.78 6.26
CA VAL A 49 13.51 1.95 4.98
C VAL A 49 12.98 3.38 4.88
N ARG A 50 13.42 4.13 3.87
CA ARG A 50 12.84 5.43 3.54
C ARG A 50 11.61 5.23 2.67
N ILE A 51 10.44 5.53 3.21
CA ILE A 51 9.17 5.39 2.51
C ILE A 51 8.64 6.71 1.99
N HIS A 52 7.77 6.61 0.98
CA HIS A 52 6.94 7.71 0.48
C HIS A 52 5.46 7.27 0.54
N TRP A 53 4.56 8.23 0.68
CA TRP A 53 3.12 7.97 0.76
C TRP A 53 2.32 9.09 0.08
N LEU A 54 1.12 8.76 -0.41
CA LEU A 54 0.28 9.70 -1.14
C LEU A 54 -0.67 10.42 -0.19
N GLY A 55 -0.51 11.72 -0.05
CA GLY A 55 -1.37 12.57 0.78
C GLY A 55 -2.23 13.52 -0.05
N LYS A 56 -3.41 13.90 0.49
CA LYS A 56 -4.24 14.94 -0.12
C LYS A 56 -3.48 16.27 -0.12
N ASP A 57 -3.53 17.03 -1.23
CA ASP A 57 -2.85 18.34 -1.38
C ASP A 57 -3.06 19.27 -0.18
N SER A 58 -4.27 19.28 0.40
CA SER A 58 -4.58 20.14 1.53
C SER A 58 -3.74 19.88 2.79
N LEU A 59 -3.13 18.68 2.94
CA LEU A 59 -2.24 18.36 4.06
C LEU A 59 -0.88 19.08 3.94
N PHE A 60 -0.51 19.44 2.73
CA PHE A 60 0.79 20.05 2.41
C PHE A 60 0.73 21.57 2.36
N ASN A 61 -0.48 22.13 2.16
CA ASN A 61 -0.73 23.58 2.13
C ASN A 61 -0.92 24.21 3.52
N HIS A 62 -0.95 23.39 4.58
CA HIS A 62 -1.02 23.84 5.97
C HIS A 62 0.37 24.29 6.47
N PRO A 63 0.47 25.18 7.49
CA PRO A 63 1.76 25.59 8.06
C PRO A 63 2.71 24.44 8.45
N LEU A 64 2.15 23.28 8.82
CA LEU A 64 2.94 22.06 9.13
C LEU A 64 3.16 21.15 7.91
N GLY A 65 2.85 21.59 6.70
CA GLY A 65 3.00 20.81 5.47
C GLY A 65 4.45 20.35 5.21
N PHE A 66 5.45 21.13 5.67
CA PHE A 66 6.87 20.75 5.59
C PHE A 66 7.17 19.44 6.35
N ILE A 67 6.47 19.17 7.47
CA ILE A 67 6.60 17.90 8.20
C ILE A 67 6.09 16.74 7.36
N MET A 68 4.98 16.93 6.63
CA MET A 68 4.43 15.90 5.75
C MET A 68 5.41 15.55 4.62
N HIS A 69 6.05 16.55 4.02
CA HIS A 69 7.12 16.34 3.04
C HIS A 69 8.33 15.61 3.65
N TRP A 70 8.76 16.04 4.83
CA TRP A 70 9.88 15.42 5.55
C TRP A 70 9.61 13.94 5.87
N LEU A 71 8.35 13.61 6.21
CA LEU A 71 7.90 12.24 6.43
C LEU A 71 7.69 11.44 5.11
N GLY A 72 8.12 11.96 3.97
CA GLY A 72 8.03 11.28 2.68
C GLY A 72 6.67 11.43 1.98
N GLY A 73 5.84 12.37 2.41
CA GLY A 73 4.55 12.64 1.77
C GLY A 73 4.69 13.21 0.37
N ILE A 74 3.90 12.69 -0.55
CA ILE A 74 3.76 13.17 -1.93
C ILE A 74 2.34 13.74 -2.07
N PRO A 75 2.19 15.07 -2.32
CA PRO A 75 0.86 15.65 -2.54
C PRO A 75 0.23 15.10 -3.82
N VAL A 76 -1.05 14.73 -3.74
CA VAL A 76 -1.80 14.25 -4.89
C VAL A 76 -3.20 14.85 -4.95
N ASN A 77 -3.59 15.23 -6.16
CA ASN A 77 -4.96 15.64 -6.43
C ASN A 77 -5.80 14.40 -6.74
N ARG A 78 -6.61 13.97 -5.77
CA ARG A 78 -7.44 12.76 -5.88
C ARG A 78 -8.57 12.87 -6.89
N SER A 79 -8.89 14.06 -7.41
CA SER A 79 -9.91 14.24 -8.44
C SER A 79 -9.43 13.81 -9.85
N LYS A 80 -8.10 13.75 -10.05
CA LYS A 80 -7.48 13.39 -11.34
C LYS A 80 -6.86 11.97 -11.31
N ARG A 81 -7.65 10.97 -10.94
CA ARG A 81 -7.17 9.59 -10.70
C ARG A 81 -6.46 8.94 -11.89
N THR A 82 -6.95 9.17 -13.10
CA THR A 82 -6.40 8.54 -14.33
C THR A 82 -4.95 8.97 -14.59
N ARG A 83 -4.58 10.20 -14.23
CA ARG A 83 -3.21 10.71 -14.39
C ARG A 83 -2.28 10.30 -13.23
N LEU A 84 -2.84 9.85 -12.10
CA LEU A 84 -2.04 9.53 -10.91
C LEU A 84 -1.14 8.33 -11.17
N VAL A 85 -1.67 7.27 -11.80
CA VAL A 85 -0.89 6.04 -12.09
C VAL A 85 0.31 6.37 -12.95
N SER A 86 0.11 7.11 -14.07
CA SER A 86 1.21 7.50 -14.96
C SER A 86 2.23 8.42 -14.30
N GLN A 87 1.78 9.42 -13.54
CA GLN A 87 2.67 10.32 -12.79
C GLN A 87 3.53 9.58 -11.77
N ILE A 88 2.96 8.60 -11.09
CA ILE A 88 3.72 7.80 -10.12
C ILE A 88 4.65 6.81 -10.82
N ALA A 89 4.22 6.19 -11.92
CA ALA A 89 5.09 5.32 -12.73
C ALA A 89 6.32 6.09 -13.26
N GLU A 90 6.14 7.33 -13.73
CA GLU A 90 7.24 8.21 -14.15
C GLU A 90 8.21 8.51 -12.99
N ARG A 91 7.72 8.75 -11.77
CA ARG A 91 8.58 8.92 -10.59
C ARG A 91 9.44 7.68 -10.32
N PHE A 92 8.88 6.49 -10.49
CA PHE A 92 9.65 5.25 -10.36
C PHE A 92 10.76 5.14 -11.41
N GLN A 93 10.58 5.71 -12.60
CA GLN A 93 11.62 5.72 -13.65
C GLN A 93 12.73 6.72 -13.36
N THR A 94 12.39 7.88 -12.78
CA THR A 94 13.34 8.98 -12.58
C THR A 94 14.08 8.93 -11.23
N GLN A 95 13.55 8.22 -10.23
CA GLN A 95 14.16 8.13 -8.91
C GLN A 95 14.98 6.84 -8.76
N ALA A 96 16.21 6.96 -8.28
CA ALA A 96 17.08 5.81 -8.04
C ALA A 96 16.52 4.88 -6.93
N SER A 97 15.83 5.44 -5.95
CA SER A 97 15.17 4.67 -4.88
C SER A 97 13.81 5.27 -4.56
N LEU A 98 12.78 4.41 -4.51
CA LEU A 98 11.41 4.82 -4.19
C LEU A 98 10.62 3.64 -3.61
N HIS A 99 10.30 3.69 -2.33
CA HIS A 99 9.35 2.77 -1.71
C HIS A 99 8.04 3.50 -1.45
N LEU A 100 7.02 3.24 -2.27
CA LEU A 100 5.73 3.93 -2.21
C LEU A 100 4.72 3.11 -1.43
N VAL A 101 4.28 3.64 -0.29
CA VAL A 101 3.25 3.00 0.55
C VAL A 101 1.86 3.37 0.06
N ILE A 102 1.04 2.37 -0.16
CA ILE A 102 -0.35 2.51 -0.60
C ILE A 102 -1.26 1.65 0.27
N PRO A 103 -2.19 2.25 1.07
CA PRO A 103 -3.28 1.52 1.68
C PRO A 103 -4.37 1.25 0.63
N PRO A 104 -4.56 0.00 0.17
CA PRO A 104 -5.41 -0.28 -1.00
C PRO A 104 -6.90 -0.08 -0.72
N ALA A 105 -7.35 -0.20 0.53
CA ALA A 105 -8.71 0.16 0.91
C ALA A 105 -9.04 1.63 0.63
N GLY A 106 -8.03 2.52 0.67
CA GLY A 106 -8.17 3.96 0.42
C GLY A 106 -8.95 4.71 1.50
N THR A 107 -9.35 4.02 2.55
CA THR A 107 -10.06 4.53 3.73
C THR A 107 -9.71 3.66 4.94
N ARG A 108 -10.07 4.12 6.16
CA ARG A 108 -9.96 3.36 7.40
C ARG A 108 -11.27 2.69 7.82
N ALA A 109 -12.35 3.01 7.13
CA ALA A 109 -13.63 2.33 7.29
C ALA A 109 -13.65 1.04 6.45
N HIS A 110 -14.50 0.11 6.84
CA HIS A 110 -14.73 -1.11 6.05
C HIS A 110 -15.17 -0.78 4.63
N THR A 111 -14.62 -1.48 3.66
CA THR A 111 -15.07 -1.51 2.26
C THR A 111 -15.12 -2.94 1.77
N ASP A 112 -16.06 -3.22 0.86
CA ASP A 112 -16.24 -4.56 0.29
C ASP A 112 -15.10 -4.96 -0.67
N ARG A 113 -14.25 -4.01 -1.05
CA ARG A 113 -13.17 -4.23 -2.01
C ARG A 113 -12.04 -3.24 -1.86
N TRP A 114 -10.86 -3.66 -2.26
CA TRP A 114 -9.69 -2.82 -2.42
C TRP A 114 -9.73 -2.09 -3.77
N ARG A 115 -8.96 -1.02 -3.88
CA ARG A 115 -8.69 -0.29 -5.13
C ARG A 115 -7.46 -0.88 -5.81
N SER A 116 -7.54 -1.12 -7.11
CA SER A 116 -6.48 -1.72 -7.91
C SER A 116 -5.27 -0.80 -8.20
N GLY A 117 -5.33 0.46 -7.78
CA GLY A 117 -4.29 1.46 -8.08
C GLY A 117 -2.86 1.02 -7.72
N PHE A 118 -2.66 0.31 -6.61
CA PHE A 118 -1.35 -0.22 -6.23
C PHE A 118 -0.82 -1.22 -7.26
N TYR A 119 -1.69 -2.09 -7.77
CA TYR A 119 -1.36 -3.13 -8.74
C TYR A 119 -0.95 -2.52 -10.08
N HIS A 120 -1.77 -1.60 -10.61
CA HIS A 120 -1.47 -0.90 -11.86
C HIS A 120 -0.21 -0.05 -11.78
N ILE A 121 0.04 0.61 -10.65
CA ILE A 121 1.29 1.37 -10.43
C ILE A 121 2.49 0.43 -10.45
N ALA A 122 2.45 -0.67 -9.70
CA ALA A 122 3.55 -1.63 -9.62
C ALA A 122 3.83 -2.26 -10.99
N GLN A 123 2.78 -2.66 -11.72
CA GLN A 123 2.87 -3.23 -13.06
C GLN A 123 3.44 -2.23 -14.08
N SER A 124 2.89 -1.00 -14.13
CA SER A 124 3.33 0.04 -15.07
C SER A 124 4.76 0.51 -14.80
N ALA A 125 5.19 0.51 -13.54
CA ALA A 125 6.54 0.88 -13.13
C ALA A 125 7.53 -0.31 -13.21
N ASN A 126 7.05 -1.52 -13.45
CA ASN A 126 7.82 -2.77 -13.41
C ASN A 126 8.61 -2.91 -12.10
N VAL A 127 7.92 -2.73 -10.98
CA VAL A 127 8.50 -2.85 -9.64
C VAL A 127 7.75 -3.90 -8.82
N PRO A 128 8.42 -4.59 -7.88
CA PRO A 128 7.77 -5.57 -7.04
C PRO A 128 6.83 -4.92 -6.03
N VAL A 129 5.94 -5.74 -5.47
CA VAL A 129 5.10 -5.40 -4.33
C VAL A 129 5.68 -5.99 -3.06
N ILE A 130 5.66 -5.22 -1.99
CA ILE A 130 6.04 -5.62 -0.63
C ILE A 130 4.79 -5.51 0.24
N PHE A 131 4.58 -6.47 1.13
CA PHE A 131 3.43 -6.47 2.02
C PHE A 131 3.83 -5.88 3.38
N GLY A 132 3.41 -4.66 3.63
CA GLY A 132 3.56 -3.99 4.93
C GLY A 132 2.35 -4.24 5.82
N PHE A 133 2.57 -4.53 7.09
CA PHE A 133 1.51 -4.86 8.02
C PHE A 133 1.72 -4.30 9.42
N LEU A 134 0.60 -4.13 10.11
CA LEU A 134 0.51 -3.87 11.54
C LEU A 134 -0.46 -4.88 12.14
N ASP A 135 0.07 -5.82 12.95
CA ASP A 135 -0.72 -6.80 13.69
C ASP A 135 -0.86 -6.33 15.15
N TYR A 136 -2.00 -5.73 15.45
CA TYR A 136 -2.22 -5.07 16.74
C TYR A 136 -2.27 -6.02 17.93
N PRO A 137 -2.94 -7.18 17.88
CA PRO A 137 -2.92 -8.14 18.97
C PRO A 137 -1.51 -8.62 19.32
N LYS A 138 -0.67 -8.84 18.30
CA LYS A 138 0.72 -9.28 18.49
C LYS A 138 1.67 -8.12 18.74
N LYS A 139 1.21 -6.85 18.57
CA LYS A 139 2.05 -5.64 18.55
C LYS A 139 3.25 -5.83 17.62
N LEU A 140 3.01 -6.33 16.43
CA LEU A 140 4.03 -6.65 15.45
C LEU A 140 3.81 -5.79 14.20
N ALA A 141 4.82 -5.02 13.84
CA ALA A 141 4.88 -4.25 12.60
C ALA A 141 5.92 -4.88 11.67
N GLY A 142 5.68 -4.87 10.36
CA GLY A 142 6.71 -5.43 9.49
C GLY A 142 6.42 -5.32 8.01
N ILE A 143 7.35 -5.86 7.24
CA ILE A 143 7.29 -5.98 5.79
C ILE A 143 7.67 -7.40 5.38
N SER A 144 7.08 -7.88 4.26
CA SER A 144 7.47 -9.12 3.61
C SER A 144 8.73 -8.95 2.77
N GLN A 145 9.22 -10.04 2.21
CA GLN A 145 10.09 -10.00 1.04
C GLN A 145 9.33 -9.43 -0.17
N ALA A 146 10.07 -8.94 -1.16
CA ALA A 146 9.51 -8.42 -2.39
C ALA A 146 8.86 -9.54 -3.23
N MET A 147 7.66 -9.27 -3.72
CA MET A 147 6.91 -10.15 -4.60
C MET A 147 6.79 -9.52 -5.99
N PRO A 148 7.47 -10.03 -7.02
CA PRO A 148 7.20 -9.65 -8.39
C PRO A 148 5.76 -10.02 -8.78
N LEU A 149 5.09 -9.11 -9.49
CA LEU A 149 3.77 -9.41 -10.04
C LEU A 149 3.89 -10.35 -11.24
N SER A 150 3.05 -11.36 -11.28
CA SER A 150 3.03 -12.34 -12.37
C SER A 150 2.27 -11.83 -13.61
N GLY A 151 1.50 -10.75 -13.46
CA GLY A 151 0.55 -10.25 -14.46
C GLY A 151 -0.78 -11.04 -14.47
N ARG A 152 -0.89 -12.12 -13.69
CA ARG A 152 -2.12 -12.87 -13.49
C ARG A 152 -2.79 -12.39 -12.20
N LEU A 153 -3.67 -11.39 -12.36
CA LEU A 153 -4.27 -10.64 -11.25
C LEU A 153 -4.81 -11.54 -10.13
N LYS A 154 -5.57 -12.57 -10.50
CA LYS A 154 -6.19 -13.47 -9.53
C LYS A 154 -5.14 -14.20 -8.68
N GLU A 155 -4.10 -14.74 -9.30
CA GLU A 155 -3.03 -15.48 -8.62
C GLU A 155 -2.22 -14.55 -7.69
N ASP A 156 -1.90 -13.36 -8.16
CA ASP A 156 -1.20 -12.36 -7.35
C ASP A 156 -2.05 -11.95 -6.15
N MET A 157 -3.37 -11.76 -6.34
CA MET A 157 -4.29 -11.42 -5.24
C MET A 157 -4.49 -12.59 -4.28
N ASP A 158 -4.47 -13.84 -4.74
CA ASP A 158 -4.54 -15.02 -3.87
C ASP A 158 -3.31 -15.06 -2.93
N ARG A 159 -2.11 -14.77 -3.44
CA ARG A 159 -0.88 -14.66 -2.62
C ARG A 159 -0.97 -13.55 -1.59
N ILE A 160 -1.51 -12.39 -1.98
CA ILE A 160 -1.76 -11.25 -1.08
C ILE A 160 -2.73 -11.66 0.03
N ARG A 161 -3.84 -12.32 -0.29
CA ARG A 161 -4.83 -12.79 0.69
C ARG A 161 -4.24 -13.74 1.71
N VAL A 162 -3.44 -14.70 1.24
CA VAL A 162 -2.75 -15.67 2.13
C VAL A 162 -1.86 -14.95 3.13
N PHE A 163 -1.09 -13.95 2.69
CA PHE A 163 -0.22 -13.21 3.58
C PHE A 163 -0.96 -12.44 4.67
N TYR A 164 -2.09 -11.81 4.30
CA TYR A 164 -2.85 -10.97 5.25
C TYR A 164 -3.90 -11.73 6.06
N ALA A 165 -4.09 -13.02 5.83
CA ALA A 165 -5.16 -13.83 6.46
C ALA A 165 -5.12 -13.82 8.00
N ASP A 166 -3.92 -13.74 8.60
CA ASP A 166 -3.69 -13.75 10.05
C ASP A 166 -3.35 -12.37 10.63
N LYS A 167 -3.40 -11.30 9.85
CA LYS A 167 -3.06 -9.94 10.29
C LYS A 167 -4.31 -9.20 10.75
N VAL A 168 -4.28 -8.69 11.97
CA VAL A 168 -5.43 -8.07 12.61
C VAL A 168 -5.18 -6.58 12.86
N GLY A 169 -6.00 -5.71 12.29
CA GLY A 169 -5.94 -4.27 12.49
C GLY A 169 -6.39 -3.83 13.88
N LYS A 170 -6.19 -2.53 14.20
CA LYS A 170 -6.61 -1.95 15.48
C LYS A 170 -8.11 -2.09 15.72
N PHE A 171 -8.91 -1.94 14.68
CA PHE A 171 -10.35 -2.11 14.70
C PHE A 171 -10.73 -3.19 13.68
N PRO A 172 -10.82 -4.48 14.08
CA PRO A 172 -11.01 -5.60 13.16
C PRO A 172 -12.27 -5.47 12.31
N ALA A 173 -13.37 -4.96 12.88
CA ALA A 173 -14.63 -4.73 12.16
C ALA A 173 -14.52 -3.71 11.01
N MET A 174 -13.47 -2.89 11.01
CA MET A 174 -13.20 -1.93 9.94
C MET A 174 -12.24 -2.48 8.86
N SER A 175 -11.77 -3.71 9.00
CA SER A 175 -10.91 -4.33 8.00
C SER A 175 -11.70 -4.58 6.71
N SER A 176 -11.15 -4.13 5.60
CA SER A 176 -11.77 -4.26 4.28
C SER A 176 -11.53 -5.63 3.68
N THR A 177 -12.45 -6.09 2.84
CA THR A 177 -12.32 -7.33 2.10
C THR A 177 -11.18 -7.22 1.06
N ILE A 178 -10.29 -8.20 1.06
CA ILE A 178 -9.12 -8.23 0.15
C ILE A 178 -9.55 -8.85 -1.19
N ARG A 179 -10.14 -8.04 -2.04
CA ARG A 179 -10.51 -8.38 -3.41
C ARG A 179 -10.51 -7.14 -4.29
N LEU A 180 -10.23 -7.32 -5.56
CA LEU A 180 -10.36 -6.28 -6.57
C LEU A 180 -11.62 -6.54 -7.42
N GLU A 181 -12.19 -5.47 -7.99
CA GLU A 181 -13.35 -5.55 -8.87
C GLU A 181 -13.00 -6.34 -10.14
N GLU A 182 -11.85 -6.07 -10.70
CA GLU A 182 -11.33 -6.64 -11.94
C GLU A 182 -11.08 -8.17 -11.87
N GLU A 183 -10.98 -8.75 -10.68
CA GLU A 183 -10.89 -10.21 -10.52
C GLU A 183 -12.15 -10.95 -11.01
N PHE A 184 -13.29 -10.26 -11.11
CA PHE A 184 -14.59 -10.82 -11.48
C PHE A 184 -15.01 -10.45 -12.89
N GLU A 185 -14.52 -9.33 -13.45
CA GLU A 185 -14.86 -8.87 -14.79
C GLU A 185 -14.24 -9.74 -15.89
N ALA A 186 -13.14 -10.44 -15.59
CA ALA A 186 -12.46 -11.35 -16.53
C ALA A 186 -13.27 -12.60 -16.93
N LYS A 187 -14.50 -12.79 -16.44
CA LYS A 187 -15.35 -13.96 -16.70
C LYS A 187 -16.53 -13.72 -17.64
N SER A 188 -16.70 -12.53 -18.21
CA SER A 188 -17.73 -12.33 -19.26
C SER A 188 -17.12 -12.64 -20.62
N PRO A 189 -17.45 -13.78 -21.27
CA PRO A 189 -17.05 -14.00 -22.65
C PRO A 189 -17.83 -13.02 -23.52
N SER A 190 -17.14 -12.04 -24.05
CA SER A 190 -17.62 -11.21 -25.13
C SER A 190 -17.89 -12.11 -26.36
N GLY A 191 -19.11 -12.12 -26.85
CA GLY A 191 -19.37 -12.54 -28.20
C GLY A 191 -20.42 -13.62 -28.38
N GLN A 192 -21.69 -13.29 -28.19
CA GLN A 192 -22.69 -13.80 -29.09
C GLN A 192 -22.93 -12.73 -30.15
N SER A 193 -22.27 -12.91 -31.31
CA SER A 193 -22.64 -12.25 -32.53
C SER A 193 -24.10 -12.62 -32.86
N LYS A 194 -25.00 -11.65 -32.75
CA LYS A 194 -26.30 -11.76 -33.41
C LYS A 194 -26.06 -11.63 -34.89
N ASP A 195 -26.09 -12.75 -35.56
CA ASP A 195 -26.26 -12.81 -37.02
C ASP A 195 -27.69 -12.35 -37.38
N PRO A 196 -27.89 -11.38 -38.26
CA PRO A 196 -29.21 -11.00 -38.71
C PRO A 196 -29.56 -11.85 -39.93
N SER A 197 -30.51 -12.71 -39.80
CA SER A 197 -31.27 -13.27 -40.93
C SER A 197 -32.47 -12.40 -41.22
#